data_8c8ffa344f8147b2ded6c11ee72400ad
#
_entry.id   8c8ffa344f8147b2ded6c11ee72400ad
#
_cell.length_a   1.000
_cell.length_b   1.000
_cell.length_c   1.000
_cell.angle_alpha   90.00
_cell.angle_beta   90.00
_cell.angle_gamma   90.00
#
_symmetry.space_group_name_H-M   'P 1'
#
loop_
_entity.id
_entity.type
_entity.pdbx_description
1 polymer ?
#
loop_
_entity_poly.entity_id
_entity_poly.type
_entity_poly.pdbx_seq_one_letter_code
_entity_poly.pdbx_strand_id
1 'polypeptide(L)'
;MAFTHLHVHTEYSLLDGSCKIRELTARAKELGMDSMAVTDHGVMYGVIDFYKAAREAGIKPILGCEVYVAPGSRFDRETVSGEDRYYHLVLLAENNKGYENLMKIVSKGFVDGFYYKPRVDYEVLRTYHEGIIALSACLAGEVQRCLTRGMLSLIHI
;
A
#
# COMPACT_ATOMS: atom_id res chain seq x y z
N MET A 1 -1.17 -21.72 -14.57
CA MET A 1 -0.79 -21.13 -13.27
C MET A 1 -1.52 -19.82 -13.16
N ALA A 2 -2.43 -19.64 -12.20
CA ALA A 2 -3.17 -18.40 -12.04
C ALA A 2 -2.21 -17.30 -11.55
N PHE A 3 -2.21 -16.14 -12.22
CA PHE A 3 -1.43 -14.98 -11.81
C PHE A 3 -2.25 -14.10 -10.88
N THR A 4 -1.64 -13.55 -9.83
CA THR A 4 -2.29 -12.64 -8.87
C THR A 4 -1.56 -11.30 -8.85
N HIS A 5 -2.25 -10.21 -9.21
CA HIS A 5 -1.73 -8.87 -9.01
C HIS A 5 -1.79 -8.50 -7.53
N LEU A 6 -0.65 -8.12 -6.94
CA LEU A 6 -0.51 -7.73 -5.52
C LEU A 6 -0.32 -6.23 -5.31
N HIS A 7 -0.20 -5.44 -6.37
CA HIS A 7 -0.02 -3.99 -6.34
C HIS A 7 -0.89 -3.37 -7.43
N VAL A 8 -2.05 -2.85 -7.05
CA VAL A 8 -3.08 -2.34 -7.97
C VAL A 8 -3.71 -1.08 -7.39
N HIS A 9 -3.79 -0.03 -8.21
CA HIS A 9 -4.47 1.23 -7.90
C HIS A 9 -5.82 1.29 -8.58
N THR A 10 -6.86 1.64 -7.82
CA THR A 10 -8.22 1.81 -8.32
C THR A 10 -8.54 3.29 -8.57
N GLU A 11 -9.78 3.56 -8.98
CA GLU A 11 -10.32 4.92 -9.10
C GLU A 11 -10.22 5.77 -7.82
N TYR A 12 -9.97 5.14 -6.66
CA TYR A 12 -9.72 5.83 -5.39
C TYR A 12 -8.29 6.35 -5.23
N SER A 13 -7.36 5.98 -6.12
CA SER A 13 -6.06 6.63 -6.29
C SER A 13 -6.22 7.84 -7.23
N LEU A 14 -6.80 8.92 -6.71
CA LEU A 14 -7.44 10.01 -7.45
C LEU A 14 -6.61 10.68 -8.55
N LEU A 15 -5.27 10.64 -8.49
CA LEU A 15 -4.41 11.31 -9.47
C LEU A 15 -4.03 10.42 -10.66
N ASP A 16 -3.97 9.10 -10.47
CA ASP A 16 -3.40 8.17 -11.46
C ASP A 16 -4.15 6.84 -11.58
N GLY A 17 -5.08 6.55 -10.67
CA GLY A 17 -5.90 5.34 -10.69
C GLY A 17 -7.06 5.45 -11.69
N SER A 18 -7.06 4.61 -12.73
CA SER A 18 -8.14 4.58 -13.74
C SER A 18 -9.00 3.32 -13.66
N CYS A 19 -8.61 2.33 -12.86
CA CYS A 19 -9.29 1.05 -12.76
C CYS A 19 -10.55 1.17 -11.90
N LYS A 20 -11.73 1.17 -12.53
CA LYS A 20 -12.99 1.08 -11.80
C LYS A 20 -13.17 -0.32 -11.23
N ILE A 21 -13.52 -0.41 -9.95
CA ILE A 21 -13.53 -1.65 -9.18
C ILE A 21 -14.33 -2.77 -9.86
N ARG A 22 -15.56 -2.50 -10.34
CA ARG A 22 -16.40 -3.51 -10.98
C ARG A 22 -15.81 -3.99 -12.31
N GLU A 23 -15.29 -3.08 -13.13
CA GLU A 23 -14.66 -3.42 -14.40
C GLU A 23 -13.37 -4.21 -14.18
N LEU A 24 -12.58 -3.82 -13.19
CA LEU A 24 -11.33 -4.48 -12.79
C LEU A 24 -11.57 -5.93 -12.37
N THR A 25 -12.55 -6.18 -11.48
CA THR A 25 -12.85 -7.52 -11.00
C THR A 25 -13.46 -8.42 -12.10
N ALA A 26 -14.30 -7.87 -12.96
CA ALA A 26 -14.82 -8.57 -14.13
C ALA A 26 -13.68 -8.96 -15.09
N ARG A 27 -12.79 -8.03 -15.40
CA ARG A 27 -11.64 -8.27 -16.27
C ARG A 27 -10.67 -9.31 -15.71
N ALA A 28 -10.40 -9.27 -14.40
CA ALA A 28 -9.59 -10.30 -13.74
C ALA A 28 -10.20 -11.70 -13.90
N LYS A 29 -11.51 -11.81 -13.75
CA LYS A 29 -12.23 -13.07 -13.96
C LYS A 29 -12.14 -13.57 -15.41
N GLU A 30 -12.33 -12.68 -16.39
CA GLU A 30 -12.19 -13.00 -17.82
C GLU A 30 -10.79 -13.53 -18.15
N LEU A 31 -9.74 -12.97 -17.50
CA LEU A 31 -8.34 -13.39 -17.67
C LEU A 31 -8.01 -14.68 -16.89
N GLY A 32 -8.97 -15.30 -16.22
CA GLY A 32 -8.77 -16.53 -15.47
C GLY A 32 -8.02 -16.34 -14.15
N MET A 33 -7.98 -15.12 -13.60
CA MET A 33 -7.42 -14.88 -12.28
C MET A 33 -8.41 -15.34 -11.20
N ASP A 34 -7.90 -15.93 -10.13
CA ASP A 34 -8.70 -16.38 -8.97
C ASP A 34 -8.56 -15.46 -7.76
N SER A 35 -7.62 -14.53 -7.80
CA SER A 35 -7.32 -13.58 -6.73
C SER A 35 -6.72 -12.28 -7.26
N MET A 36 -6.91 -11.19 -6.50
CA MET A 36 -6.35 -9.86 -6.81
C MET A 36 -6.27 -9.02 -5.53
N ALA A 37 -5.26 -8.16 -5.45
CA ALA A 37 -5.17 -7.15 -4.40
C ALA A 37 -5.69 -5.78 -4.88
N VAL A 38 -6.04 -4.94 -3.91
CA VAL A 38 -6.17 -3.48 -4.06
C VAL A 38 -5.23 -2.80 -3.08
N THR A 39 -4.50 -1.79 -3.57
CA THR A 39 -3.43 -1.13 -2.81
C THR A 39 -3.37 0.36 -3.18
N ASP A 40 -4.47 1.08 -2.98
CA ASP A 40 -4.57 2.49 -3.33
C ASP A 40 -3.58 3.36 -2.55
N HIS A 41 -3.20 4.50 -3.11
CA HIS A 41 -2.23 5.44 -2.57
C HIS A 41 -2.69 6.07 -1.25
N GLY A 42 -2.16 5.59 -0.13
CA GLY A 42 -2.33 6.14 1.21
C GLY A 42 -3.74 6.03 1.77
N VAL A 43 -4.66 5.32 1.11
CA VAL A 43 -6.08 5.24 1.48
C VAL A 43 -6.62 3.82 1.38
N MET A 44 -7.73 3.58 2.08
CA MET A 44 -8.51 2.33 2.04
C MET A 44 -9.98 2.59 1.64
N TYR A 45 -10.25 3.66 0.91
CA TYR A 45 -11.62 4.10 0.62
C TYR A 45 -12.42 3.08 -0.19
N GLY A 46 -11.77 2.40 -1.14
CA GLY A 46 -12.38 1.43 -2.04
C GLY A 46 -12.41 -0.02 -1.52
N VAL A 47 -11.81 -0.33 -0.35
CA VAL A 47 -11.61 -1.73 0.05
C VAL A 47 -12.91 -2.50 0.25
N ILE A 48 -13.98 -1.89 0.76
CA ILE A 48 -15.26 -2.56 0.97
C ILE A 48 -15.98 -2.80 -0.36
N ASP A 49 -15.97 -1.83 -1.26
CA ASP A 49 -16.55 -1.98 -2.59
C ASP A 49 -15.80 -3.03 -3.41
N PHE A 50 -14.47 -3.02 -3.33
CA PHE A 50 -13.63 -4.05 -3.94
C PHE A 50 -13.91 -5.44 -3.36
N TYR A 51 -13.99 -5.56 -2.02
CA TYR A 51 -14.30 -6.84 -1.37
C TYR A 51 -15.61 -7.43 -1.89
N LYS A 52 -16.69 -6.62 -1.95
CA LYS A 52 -17.99 -7.05 -2.44
C LYS A 52 -17.93 -7.45 -3.91
N ALA A 53 -17.38 -6.59 -4.77
CA ALA A 53 -17.29 -6.85 -6.21
C ALA A 53 -16.43 -8.09 -6.54
N ALA A 54 -15.31 -8.28 -5.85
CA ALA A 54 -14.45 -9.45 -6.02
C ALA A 54 -15.17 -10.74 -5.60
N ARG A 55 -15.88 -10.72 -4.47
CA ARG A 55 -16.68 -11.87 -4.00
C ARG A 55 -17.81 -12.21 -4.98
N GLU A 56 -18.51 -11.21 -5.50
CA GLU A 56 -19.56 -11.40 -6.54
C GLU A 56 -18.98 -12.01 -7.82
N ALA A 57 -17.78 -11.59 -8.23
CA ALA A 57 -17.07 -12.13 -9.39
C ALA A 57 -16.45 -13.53 -9.14
N GLY A 58 -16.47 -14.03 -7.91
CA GLY A 58 -15.83 -15.29 -7.52
C GLY A 58 -14.31 -15.21 -7.50
N ILE A 59 -13.75 -14.03 -7.19
CA ILE A 59 -12.31 -13.75 -7.03
C ILE A 59 -12.03 -13.57 -5.54
N LYS A 60 -10.89 -14.11 -5.06
CA LYS A 60 -10.39 -13.89 -3.70
C LYS A 60 -9.88 -12.46 -3.57
N PRO A 61 -10.52 -11.57 -2.76
CA PRO A 61 -10.02 -10.23 -2.50
C PRO A 61 -8.82 -10.28 -1.55
N ILE A 62 -7.77 -9.54 -1.87
CA ILE A 62 -6.64 -9.26 -0.99
C ILE A 62 -6.66 -7.76 -0.70
N LEU A 63 -6.83 -7.40 0.58
CA LEU A 63 -6.99 -5.99 0.97
C LEU A 63 -5.64 -5.41 1.38
N GLY A 64 -5.28 -4.28 0.82
CA GLY A 64 -4.02 -3.61 1.05
C GLY A 64 -4.08 -2.10 0.92
N CYS A 65 -2.94 -1.48 1.08
CA CYS A 65 -2.72 -0.05 0.87
C CYS A 65 -1.25 0.19 0.52
N GLU A 66 -0.97 1.07 -0.42
CA GLU A 66 0.37 1.61 -0.62
C GLU A 66 0.56 2.81 0.29
N VAL A 67 1.22 2.59 1.44
CA VAL A 67 1.45 3.65 2.43
C VAL A 67 2.66 4.50 2.08
N TYR A 68 2.66 5.74 2.57
CA TYR A 68 3.80 6.66 2.50
C TYR A 68 4.59 6.55 3.80
N VAL A 69 5.86 6.13 3.72
CA VAL A 69 6.75 5.96 4.87
C VAL A 69 7.69 7.16 4.98
N ALA A 70 7.65 7.88 6.10
CA ALA A 70 8.59 8.96 6.38
C ALA A 70 10.01 8.40 6.58
N PRO A 71 11.06 9.04 6.04
CA PRO A 71 12.45 8.61 6.24
C PRO A 71 12.87 8.61 7.72
N GLY A 72 12.35 9.55 8.50
CA GLY A 72 12.53 9.66 9.94
C GLY A 72 11.21 9.47 10.67
N SER A 73 10.82 10.45 11.47
CA SER A 73 9.55 10.44 12.19
C SER A 73 8.39 10.95 11.32
N ARG A 74 7.21 10.37 11.46
CA ARG A 74 5.98 10.87 10.84
C ARG A 74 5.61 12.29 11.29
N PHE A 75 6.19 12.75 12.40
CA PHE A 75 5.98 14.10 12.93
C PHE A 75 6.89 15.15 12.30
N ASP A 76 7.94 14.75 11.58
CA ASP A 76 8.86 15.68 10.94
C ASP A 76 8.15 16.49 9.85
N ARG A 77 8.28 17.82 9.90
CA ARG A 77 7.66 18.73 8.93
C ARG A 77 8.70 19.45 8.07
N GLU A 78 9.99 19.21 8.34
CA GLU A 78 11.10 19.75 7.57
C GLU A 78 11.63 18.69 6.61
N THR A 79 11.94 19.11 5.40
CA THR A 79 12.63 18.29 4.40
C THR A 79 13.99 18.91 4.14
N VAL A 80 15.03 18.13 4.30
CA VAL A 80 16.36 18.53 3.86
C VAL A 80 16.37 18.56 2.33
N SER A 81 16.96 19.61 1.76
CA SER A 81 17.04 19.75 0.29
C SER A 81 17.79 18.55 -0.30
N GLY A 82 17.14 17.85 -1.25
CA GLY A 82 17.68 16.65 -1.90
C GLY A 82 17.30 15.32 -1.25
N GLU A 83 16.59 15.32 -0.12
CA GLU A 83 16.08 14.11 0.51
C GLU A 83 14.65 13.79 0.07
N ASP A 84 14.30 12.49 0.08
CA ASP A 84 12.95 12.04 -0.19
C ASP A 84 12.04 12.40 0.99
N ARG A 85 10.86 12.95 0.70
CA ARG A 85 9.86 13.29 1.75
C ARG A 85 9.17 12.07 2.32
N TYR A 86 9.10 11.00 1.55
CA TYR A 86 8.50 9.71 1.90
C TYR A 86 8.91 8.65 0.88
N TYR A 87 8.82 7.41 1.30
CA TYR A 87 8.93 6.22 0.43
C TYR A 87 7.58 5.54 0.29
N HIS A 88 7.41 4.75 -0.77
CA HIS A 88 6.26 3.89 -0.92
C HIS A 88 6.52 2.50 -0.33
N LEU A 89 5.53 1.95 0.36
CA LEU A 89 5.55 0.59 0.87
C LEU A 89 4.15 -0.02 0.69
N VAL A 90 4.06 -1.18 0.04
CA VAL A 90 2.78 -1.89 -0.10
C VAL A 90 2.57 -2.77 1.12
N LEU A 91 1.43 -2.62 1.76
CA LEU A 91 1.00 -3.44 2.88
C LEU A 91 -0.26 -4.23 2.50
N LEU A 92 -0.25 -5.54 2.75
CA LEU A 92 -1.37 -6.44 2.51
C LEU A 92 -1.82 -7.07 3.83
N ALA A 93 -3.13 -7.17 4.04
CA ALA A 93 -3.68 -7.88 5.18
C ALA A 93 -3.71 -9.38 4.91
N GLU A 94 -2.99 -10.17 5.70
CA GLU A 94 -2.97 -11.64 5.63
C GLU A 94 -4.25 -12.25 6.20
N ASN A 95 -4.81 -11.62 7.25
CA ASN A 95 -5.94 -12.09 8.02
C ASN A 95 -6.72 -10.92 8.65
N ASN A 96 -7.76 -11.21 9.43
CA ASN A 96 -8.57 -10.18 10.08
C ASN A 96 -7.77 -9.29 11.03
N LYS A 97 -6.78 -9.85 11.75
CA LYS A 97 -5.89 -9.06 12.61
C LYS A 97 -5.05 -8.09 11.79
N GLY A 98 -4.51 -8.54 10.66
CA GLY A 98 -3.80 -7.69 9.71
C GLY A 98 -4.70 -6.59 9.14
N TYR A 99 -5.96 -6.89 8.81
CA TYR A 99 -6.91 -5.88 8.35
C TYR A 99 -7.18 -4.79 9.40
N GLU A 100 -7.41 -5.18 10.68
CA GLU A 100 -7.53 -4.23 11.79
C GLU A 100 -6.27 -3.37 11.95
N ASN A 101 -5.10 -3.98 11.86
CA ASN A 101 -3.83 -3.28 11.98
C ASN A 101 -3.58 -2.35 10.78
N LEU A 102 -3.93 -2.78 9.56
CA LEU A 102 -3.83 -1.94 8.37
C LEU A 102 -4.69 -0.67 8.50
N MET A 103 -5.93 -0.80 8.99
CA MET A 103 -6.78 0.36 9.28
C MET A 103 -6.13 1.33 10.28
N LYS A 104 -5.50 0.80 11.35
CA LYS A 104 -4.78 1.62 12.32
C LYS A 104 -3.57 2.32 11.72
N ILE A 105 -2.77 1.61 10.92
CA ILE A 105 -1.60 2.17 10.23
C ILE A 105 -2.03 3.34 9.34
N VAL A 106 -3.01 3.12 8.46
CA VAL A 106 -3.51 4.15 7.54
C VAL A 106 -4.10 5.34 8.30
N SER A 107 -4.90 5.08 9.35
CA SER A 107 -5.47 6.15 10.19
C SER A 107 -4.40 6.98 10.88
N LYS A 108 -3.33 6.37 11.38
CA LYS A 108 -2.19 7.08 11.99
C LYS A 108 -1.49 7.99 10.98
N GLY A 109 -1.38 7.58 9.73
CA GLY A 109 -0.87 8.44 8.66
C GLY A 109 -1.66 9.73 8.50
N PHE A 110 -2.98 9.66 8.58
CA PHE A 110 -3.86 10.84 8.49
C PHE A 110 -3.88 11.69 9.77
N VAL A 111 -3.99 11.06 10.93
CA VAL A 111 -4.18 11.77 12.21
C VAL A 111 -2.87 12.40 12.69
N ASP A 112 -1.79 11.65 12.66
CA ASP A 112 -0.51 12.06 13.24
C ASP A 112 0.50 12.54 12.18
N GLY A 113 0.56 11.86 11.04
CA GLY A 113 1.65 11.96 10.07
C GLY A 113 1.39 12.82 8.84
N PHE A 114 0.23 13.48 8.74
CA PHE A 114 -0.12 14.21 7.53
C PHE A 114 0.80 15.43 7.30
N TYR A 115 1.61 15.32 6.24
CA TYR A 115 2.42 16.41 5.71
C TYR A 115 2.57 16.22 4.20
N TYR A 116 1.77 16.95 3.41
CA TYR A 116 1.50 16.75 1.99
C TYR A 116 0.87 15.39 1.64
N LYS A 117 1.22 14.32 2.34
CA LYS A 117 0.69 12.97 2.24
C LYS A 117 0.48 12.39 3.64
N PRO A 118 -0.43 11.39 3.80
CA PRO A 118 -0.60 10.69 5.07
C PRO A 118 0.57 9.73 5.31
N ARG A 119 1.58 10.17 6.06
CA ARG A 119 2.83 9.42 6.27
C ARG A 119 2.77 8.61 7.56
N VAL A 120 3.24 7.40 7.48
CA VAL A 120 3.57 6.53 8.63
C VAL A 120 5.09 6.50 8.82
N ASP A 121 5.56 5.85 9.88
CA ASP A 121 6.97 5.62 10.13
C ASP A 121 7.19 4.20 10.68
N TYR A 122 8.45 3.83 10.90
CA TYR A 122 8.80 2.51 11.41
C TYR A 122 8.28 2.23 12.81
N GLU A 123 8.03 3.24 13.64
CA GLU A 123 7.39 3.07 14.96
C GLU A 123 5.96 2.52 14.79
N VAL A 124 5.15 3.14 13.93
CA VAL A 124 3.79 2.68 13.62
C VAL A 124 3.82 1.29 13.00
N LEU A 125 4.72 1.05 12.04
CA LEU A 125 4.82 -0.23 11.36
C LEU A 125 5.20 -1.35 12.34
N ARG A 126 6.18 -1.14 13.22
CA ARG A 126 6.56 -2.12 14.25
C ARG A 126 5.45 -2.38 15.27
N THR A 127 4.65 -1.37 15.58
CA THR A 127 3.54 -1.51 16.55
C THR A 127 2.40 -2.35 15.99
N TYR A 128 2.11 -2.22 14.69
CA TYR A 128 0.93 -2.84 14.06
C TYR A 128 1.28 -3.86 12.96
N HIS A 129 2.45 -4.50 13.02
CA HIS A 129 2.92 -5.42 11.98
C HIS A 129 2.20 -6.77 11.93
N GLU A 130 1.56 -7.20 13.03
CA GLU A 130 0.94 -8.52 13.12
C GLU A 130 -0.12 -8.71 12.04
N GLY A 131 0.00 -9.80 11.25
CA GLY A 131 -0.88 -10.14 10.14
C GLY A 131 -0.73 -9.23 8.91
N ILE A 132 0.38 -8.48 8.81
CA ILE A 132 0.72 -7.62 7.67
C ILE A 132 1.84 -8.28 6.85
N ILE A 133 1.64 -8.34 5.54
CA ILE A 133 2.67 -8.67 4.55
C ILE A 133 3.12 -7.37 3.89
N ALA A 134 4.42 -7.11 3.86
CA ALA A 134 5.00 -5.92 3.23
C ALA A 134 5.72 -6.26 1.92
N LEU A 135 5.53 -5.43 0.89
CA LEU A 135 6.22 -5.50 -0.39
C LEU A 135 6.95 -4.17 -0.64
N SER A 136 8.10 -4.21 -1.29
CA SER A 136 8.98 -3.05 -1.51
C SER A 136 8.42 -1.97 -2.45
N ALA A 137 7.19 -2.13 -2.92
CA ALA A 137 6.44 -1.21 -3.79
C ALA A 137 7.09 -0.98 -5.18
N CYS A 138 7.30 0.29 -5.55
CA CYS A 138 7.73 0.73 -6.88
C CYS A 138 9.08 1.47 -6.81
N LEU A 139 9.47 2.20 -7.85
CA LEU A 139 10.71 3.01 -7.88
C LEU A 139 10.80 4.07 -6.77
N ALA A 140 9.68 4.46 -6.19
CA ALA A 140 9.63 5.35 -5.02
C ALA A 140 9.76 4.59 -3.67
N GLY A 141 9.94 3.26 -3.70
CA GLY A 141 10.23 2.46 -2.51
C GLY A 141 11.65 2.71 -2.00
N GLU A 142 11.86 2.54 -0.68
CA GLU A 142 13.16 2.79 -0.04
C GLU A 142 14.26 1.88 -0.61
N VAL A 143 13.98 0.60 -0.77
CA VAL A 143 14.93 -0.37 -1.35
C VAL A 143 15.36 0.05 -2.75
N GLN A 144 14.42 0.41 -3.62
CA GLN A 144 14.70 0.85 -4.99
C GLN A 144 15.47 2.17 -5.01
N ARG A 145 15.17 3.11 -4.11
CA ARG A 145 15.93 4.35 -3.97
C ARG A 145 17.37 4.09 -3.53
N CYS A 146 17.59 3.19 -2.57
CA CYS A 146 18.92 2.79 -2.16
C CYS A 146 19.70 2.15 -3.32
N LEU A 147 19.07 1.26 -4.09
CA LEU A 147 19.68 0.62 -5.27
C LEU A 147 20.09 1.65 -6.33
N THR A 148 19.20 2.57 -6.69
CA THR A 148 19.47 3.59 -7.72
C THR A 148 20.55 4.58 -7.33
N ARG A 149 20.77 4.79 -6.01
CA ARG A 149 21.83 5.65 -5.45
C ARG A 149 23.13 4.90 -5.17
N GLY A 150 23.19 3.59 -5.42
CA GLY A 150 24.37 2.76 -5.11
C GLY A 150 24.62 2.53 -3.62
N MET A 151 23.61 2.78 -2.78
CA MET A 151 23.73 2.66 -1.31
C MET A 151 23.38 1.22 -0.85
N LEU A 152 24.11 0.24 -1.36
CA LEU A 152 23.80 -1.19 -1.13
C LEU A 152 23.90 -1.60 0.35
N SER A 153 24.75 -0.94 1.13
CA SER A 153 24.90 -1.24 2.56
C SER A 153 23.66 -0.94 3.41
N LEU A 154 22.77 -0.07 2.91
CA LEU A 154 21.53 0.26 3.61
C LEU A 154 20.39 -0.74 3.33
N ILE A 155 20.58 -1.68 2.39
CA ILE A 155 19.59 -2.71 2.05
C ILE A 155 19.76 -3.94 2.94
N HIS A 156 20.93 -4.12 3.52
CA HIS A 156 21.20 -5.20 4.47
C HIS A 156 20.74 -4.77 5.88
N ILE A 157 19.48 -5.04 6.17
CA ILE A 157 18.88 -4.85 7.50
C ILE A 157 18.77 -6.21 8.17
#